data_9b1641bf1edb633cee36c91d0e630b61
#
_entry.id   9b1641bf1edb633cee36c91d0e630b61
#
_cell.length_a   1.000
_cell.length_b   1.000
_cell.length_c   1.000
_cell.angle_alpha   90.00
_cell.angle_beta   90.00
_cell.angle_gamma   90.00
#
_symmetry.space_group_name_H-M   'P 1'
#
loop_
_entity.id
_entity.type
_entity.pdbx_description
1 polymer ?
#
loop_
_entity_poly.entity_id
_entity_poly.type
_entity_poly.pdbx_seq_one_letter_code
_entity_poly.pdbx_strand_id
1 'polypeptide(L)'
;MCGEYILITPAKNEECNLPEVIECVIRQTKKPVLWIIVDDGSSDKTPDIVDDYCRRNSWMKKITLPPHPRDITYHYSYVCSEGFKYAVDTCNALDFHFDFIALLDADTEIGQDFFEELIEKMNDNQKLGIVSGGIYHRIQDKIVFNGADELLPAGTGRLWRKSCFFETEGYLIEPSPDSISNIKAVLRGWETKQFDTIVAIERRDTRTAEGYWKGYRIDGRTAYYFDKHPLLVLIGFINFSVKSPFYPGFGYLFGYIQGWLGKTEKIGDPEIRDYYRNRRLREYAERVKF
;
A
#
# COMPACT_ATOMS: atom_id res chain seq x y z
N MET A 1 24.72 9.58 -2.57
CA MET A 1 24.64 8.37 -3.41
C MET A 1 23.34 8.41 -4.18
N CYS A 2 23.35 8.25 -5.46
CA CYS A 2 22.13 8.29 -6.28
C CYS A 2 21.50 6.89 -6.18
N GLY A 3 20.41 6.73 -5.44
CA GLY A 3 19.71 5.44 -5.31
C GLY A 3 18.79 5.22 -6.50
N GLU A 4 18.94 4.16 -7.26
CA GLU A 4 18.07 3.79 -8.37
C GLU A 4 16.85 3.01 -7.83
N TYR A 5 15.69 3.15 -8.47
CA TYR A 5 14.48 2.43 -8.03
C TYR A 5 13.71 1.83 -9.19
N ILE A 6 12.98 0.76 -8.88
CA ILE A 6 11.97 0.17 -9.75
C ILE A 6 10.58 0.54 -9.23
N LEU A 7 9.62 0.71 -10.13
CA LEU A 7 8.26 1.12 -9.78
C LEU A 7 7.25 0.10 -10.30
N ILE A 8 6.24 -0.18 -9.48
CA ILE A 8 5.11 -1.02 -9.84
C ILE A 8 3.80 -0.22 -9.68
N THR A 9 2.88 -0.36 -10.66
CA THR A 9 1.55 0.24 -10.61
C THR A 9 0.52 -0.82 -11.01
N PRO A 10 -0.30 -1.31 -10.07
CA PRO A 10 -1.46 -2.13 -10.40
C PRO A 10 -2.57 -1.26 -11.00
N ALA A 11 -3.21 -1.71 -12.08
CA ALA A 11 -4.27 -0.96 -12.74
C ALA A 11 -5.43 -1.90 -13.15
N LYS A 12 -6.66 -1.51 -12.83
CA LYS A 12 -7.88 -2.18 -13.27
C LYS A 12 -8.98 -1.19 -13.56
N ASN A 13 -9.31 -1.02 -14.86
CA ASN A 13 -10.32 -0.08 -15.34
C ASN A 13 -10.02 1.36 -14.86
N GLU A 14 -8.83 1.85 -15.16
CA GLU A 14 -8.31 3.14 -14.75
C GLU A 14 -8.13 4.12 -15.92
N GLU A 15 -8.88 3.96 -17.01
CA GLU A 15 -8.78 4.83 -18.20
C GLU A 15 -8.89 6.34 -17.90
N CYS A 16 -9.62 6.70 -16.82
CA CYS A 16 -9.80 8.08 -16.40
C CYS A 16 -8.70 8.65 -15.50
N ASN A 17 -8.00 7.78 -14.74
CA ASN A 17 -7.02 8.23 -13.75
C ASN A 17 -5.58 7.98 -14.20
N LEU A 18 -5.32 6.81 -14.78
CA LEU A 18 -3.98 6.36 -15.13
C LEU A 18 -3.18 7.32 -16.03
N PRO A 19 -3.77 7.99 -17.05
CA PRO A 19 -3.01 8.93 -17.88
C PRO A 19 -2.31 10.01 -17.06
N GLU A 20 -2.97 10.59 -16.06
CA GLU A 20 -2.39 11.65 -15.24
C GLU A 20 -1.33 11.11 -14.27
N VAL A 21 -1.53 9.92 -13.71
CA VAL A 21 -0.51 9.24 -12.91
C VAL A 21 0.74 8.95 -13.74
N ILE A 22 0.57 8.48 -14.99
CA ILE A 22 1.69 8.26 -15.91
C ILE A 22 2.46 9.57 -16.16
N GLU A 23 1.75 10.66 -16.43
CA GLU A 23 2.38 11.96 -16.63
C GLU A 23 3.11 12.47 -15.37
N CYS A 24 2.57 12.22 -14.17
CA CYS A 24 3.25 12.54 -12.91
C CYS A 24 4.59 11.78 -12.79
N VAL A 25 4.62 10.50 -13.15
CA VAL A 25 5.84 9.68 -13.09
C VAL A 25 6.83 10.06 -14.19
N ILE A 26 6.36 10.37 -15.40
CA ILE A 26 7.23 10.83 -16.50
C ILE A 26 7.90 12.17 -16.15
N ARG A 27 7.24 13.03 -15.38
CA ARG A 27 7.78 14.34 -14.94
C ARG A 27 8.65 14.25 -13.69
N GLN A 28 8.81 13.08 -13.05
CA GLN A 28 9.68 12.94 -11.89
C GLN A 28 11.11 13.44 -12.19
N THR A 29 11.70 14.19 -11.28
CA THR A 29 13.12 14.59 -11.29
C THR A 29 14.01 13.36 -11.30
N LYS A 30 13.67 12.37 -10.51
CA LYS A 30 14.27 11.05 -10.51
C LYS A 30 13.30 10.01 -11.04
N LYS A 31 13.57 9.50 -12.25
CA LYS A 31 12.74 8.45 -12.89
C LYS A 31 13.14 7.06 -12.43
N PRO A 32 12.22 6.09 -12.40
CA PRO A 32 12.56 4.69 -12.17
C PRO A 32 13.42 4.13 -13.31
N VAL A 33 14.34 3.22 -13.01
CA VAL A 33 15.10 2.48 -14.03
C VAL A 33 14.20 1.50 -14.80
N LEU A 34 13.14 1.04 -14.16
CA LEU A 34 12.10 0.20 -14.75
C LEU A 34 10.77 0.48 -14.06
N TRP A 35 9.72 0.66 -14.85
CA TRP A 35 8.35 0.79 -14.38
C TRP A 35 7.46 -0.30 -14.97
N ILE A 36 6.85 -1.11 -14.12
CA ILE A 36 5.90 -2.14 -14.54
C ILE A 36 4.49 -1.68 -14.20
N ILE A 37 3.65 -1.55 -15.23
CA ILE A 37 2.21 -1.37 -15.06
C ILE A 37 1.56 -2.74 -15.23
N VAL A 38 0.86 -3.18 -14.18
CA VAL A 38 0.16 -4.47 -14.16
C VAL A 38 -1.31 -4.23 -14.48
N ASP A 39 -1.70 -4.52 -15.71
CA ASP A 39 -3.09 -4.51 -16.11
C ASP A 39 -3.80 -5.78 -15.61
N ASP A 40 -4.72 -5.64 -14.66
CA ASP A 40 -5.49 -6.73 -14.06
C ASP A 40 -6.71 -7.09 -14.92
N GLY A 41 -6.48 -7.35 -16.21
CA GLY A 41 -7.53 -7.75 -17.14
C GLY A 41 -8.62 -6.69 -17.28
N SER A 42 -8.24 -5.44 -17.51
CA SER A 42 -9.17 -4.33 -17.69
C SER A 42 -10.06 -4.54 -18.92
N SER A 43 -11.29 -4.02 -18.83
CA SER A 43 -12.30 -4.07 -19.91
C SER A 43 -12.55 -2.71 -20.57
N ASP A 44 -11.91 -1.64 -20.07
CA ASP A 44 -11.93 -0.29 -20.61
C ASP A 44 -10.67 -0.02 -21.48
N LYS A 45 -10.35 1.24 -21.74
CA LYS A 45 -9.19 1.65 -22.55
C LYS A 45 -7.84 1.60 -21.79
N THR A 46 -7.82 1.15 -20.55
CA THR A 46 -6.58 1.10 -19.74
C THR A 46 -5.44 0.38 -20.48
N PRO A 47 -5.63 -0.83 -21.08
CA PRO A 47 -4.53 -1.52 -21.77
C PRO A 47 -3.97 -0.75 -22.96
N ASP A 48 -4.83 -0.09 -23.75
CA ASP A 48 -4.43 0.67 -24.94
C ASP A 48 -3.63 1.91 -24.54
N ILE A 49 -4.06 2.59 -23.48
CA ILE A 49 -3.35 3.74 -22.91
C ILE A 49 -1.93 3.34 -22.49
N VAL A 50 -1.80 2.26 -21.74
CA VAL A 50 -0.48 1.78 -21.28
C VAL A 50 0.42 1.41 -22.45
N ASP A 51 -0.12 0.75 -23.49
CA ASP A 51 0.64 0.38 -24.69
C ASP A 51 1.17 1.62 -25.43
N ASP A 52 0.37 2.69 -25.51
CA ASP A 52 0.80 3.95 -26.13
C ASP A 52 1.98 4.59 -25.38
N TYR A 53 1.94 4.61 -24.06
CA TYR A 53 3.03 5.14 -23.25
C TYR A 53 4.28 4.24 -23.27
N CYS A 54 4.14 2.94 -23.25
CA CYS A 54 5.25 1.99 -23.35
C CYS A 54 6.00 2.11 -24.68
N ARG A 55 5.30 2.39 -25.79
CA ARG A 55 5.96 2.62 -27.09
C ARG A 55 6.87 3.85 -27.10
N ARG A 56 6.57 4.86 -26.27
CA ARG A 56 7.32 6.13 -26.20
C ARG A 56 8.39 6.13 -25.10
N ASN A 57 8.30 5.20 -24.15
CA ASN A 57 9.17 5.16 -22.98
C ASN A 57 9.71 3.74 -22.76
N SER A 58 10.95 3.49 -23.19
CA SER A 58 11.57 2.15 -23.15
C SER A 58 11.76 1.57 -21.74
N TRP A 59 11.74 2.41 -20.72
CA TRP A 59 11.82 2.04 -19.29
C TRP A 59 10.47 1.65 -18.69
N MET A 60 9.39 1.78 -19.45
CA MET A 60 8.04 1.33 -19.07
C MET A 60 7.72 0.00 -19.73
N LYS A 61 7.09 -0.90 -18.99
CA LYS A 61 6.57 -2.17 -19.50
C LYS A 61 5.18 -2.45 -18.94
N LYS A 62 4.35 -3.12 -19.73
CA LYS A 62 3.04 -3.65 -19.32
C LYS A 62 3.13 -5.17 -19.15
N ILE A 63 2.50 -5.67 -18.10
CA ILE A 63 2.07 -7.07 -18.03
C ILE A 63 0.55 -7.10 -17.89
N THR A 64 -0.10 -8.06 -18.53
CA THR A 64 -1.55 -8.21 -18.48
C THR A 64 -1.89 -9.55 -17.84
N LEU A 65 -2.71 -9.49 -16.79
CA LEU A 65 -3.23 -10.66 -16.10
C LEU A 65 -4.59 -11.08 -16.69
N PRO A 66 -5.01 -12.33 -16.52
CA PRO A 66 -6.36 -12.76 -16.91
C PRO A 66 -7.44 -11.96 -16.21
N PRO A 67 -8.59 -11.68 -16.87
CA PRO A 67 -9.71 -10.99 -16.25
C PRO A 67 -10.17 -11.67 -14.95
N HIS A 68 -10.31 -10.87 -13.90
CA HIS A 68 -10.77 -11.31 -12.58
C HIS A 68 -11.76 -10.30 -11.99
N PRO A 69 -12.80 -10.71 -11.26
CA PRO A 69 -13.64 -9.78 -10.50
C PRO A 69 -12.81 -8.90 -9.56
N ARG A 70 -13.20 -7.64 -9.40
CA ARG A 70 -12.48 -6.73 -8.49
C ARG A 70 -12.50 -7.31 -7.06
N ASP A 71 -11.30 -7.52 -6.53
CA ASP A 71 -11.06 -7.94 -5.15
C ASP A 71 -9.88 -7.13 -4.58
N ILE A 72 -10.18 -6.28 -3.60
CA ILE A 72 -9.21 -5.40 -2.94
C ILE A 72 -8.46 -6.08 -1.79
N THR A 73 -8.63 -7.39 -1.63
CA THR A 73 -7.98 -8.18 -0.58
C THR A 73 -6.84 -9.03 -1.16
N TYR A 74 -7.05 -10.32 -1.36
CA TYR A 74 -6.01 -11.24 -1.86
C TYR A 74 -5.63 -10.98 -3.33
N HIS A 75 -6.62 -10.67 -4.18
CA HIS A 75 -6.32 -10.49 -5.60
C HIS A 75 -5.49 -9.23 -5.86
N TYR A 76 -5.76 -8.12 -5.15
CA TYR A 76 -4.93 -6.92 -5.26
C TYR A 76 -3.47 -7.21 -4.89
N SER A 77 -3.24 -7.92 -3.77
CA SER A 77 -1.88 -8.28 -3.36
C SER A 77 -1.20 -9.25 -4.32
N TYR A 78 -1.96 -10.16 -4.95
CA TYR A 78 -1.47 -11.02 -6.04
C TYR A 78 -1.02 -10.20 -7.25
N VAL A 79 -1.83 -9.25 -7.71
CA VAL A 79 -1.49 -8.34 -8.84
C VAL A 79 -0.19 -7.59 -8.56
N CYS A 80 -0.05 -7.01 -7.36
CA CYS A 80 1.18 -6.33 -6.96
C CYS A 80 2.37 -7.30 -6.91
N SER A 81 2.19 -8.49 -6.34
CA SER A 81 3.24 -9.52 -6.24
C SER A 81 3.77 -9.94 -7.61
N GLU A 82 2.88 -10.16 -8.60
CA GLU A 82 3.27 -10.45 -9.97
C GLU A 82 4.08 -9.30 -10.59
N GLY A 83 3.67 -8.06 -10.35
CA GLY A 83 4.40 -6.88 -10.80
C GLY A 83 5.81 -6.79 -10.19
N PHE A 84 5.95 -7.00 -8.89
CA PHE A 84 7.26 -7.00 -8.22
C PHE A 84 8.17 -8.11 -8.73
N LYS A 85 7.64 -9.33 -8.84
CA LYS A 85 8.37 -10.47 -9.38
C LYS A 85 8.88 -10.18 -10.79
N TYR A 86 8.01 -9.73 -11.68
CA TYR A 86 8.37 -9.43 -13.06
C TYR A 86 9.42 -8.32 -13.15
N ALA A 87 9.32 -7.27 -12.32
CA ALA A 87 10.28 -6.17 -12.28
C ALA A 87 11.66 -6.64 -11.82
N VAL A 88 11.73 -7.42 -10.74
CA VAL A 88 12.99 -7.97 -10.21
C VAL A 88 13.62 -8.93 -11.20
N ASP A 89 12.86 -9.84 -11.79
CA ASP A 89 13.34 -10.81 -12.79
C ASP A 89 13.88 -10.07 -14.05
N THR A 90 13.17 -9.03 -14.49
CA THR A 90 13.61 -8.20 -15.63
C THR A 90 14.90 -7.47 -15.32
N CYS A 91 15.04 -6.86 -14.15
CA CYS A 91 16.28 -6.18 -13.76
C CYS A 91 17.45 -7.15 -13.68
N ASN A 92 17.25 -8.34 -13.11
CA ASN A 92 18.28 -9.37 -13.04
C ASN A 92 18.70 -9.86 -14.44
N ALA A 93 17.76 -10.05 -15.35
CA ALA A 93 18.03 -10.49 -16.72
C ALA A 93 18.77 -9.45 -17.58
N LEU A 94 18.54 -8.15 -17.32
CA LEU A 94 19.13 -7.03 -18.06
C LEU A 94 20.30 -6.37 -17.33
N ASP A 95 20.71 -6.90 -16.17
CA ASP A 95 21.76 -6.34 -15.30
C ASP A 95 21.48 -4.89 -14.89
N PHE A 96 20.22 -4.55 -14.63
CA PHE A 96 19.82 -3.25 -14.13
C PHE A 96 20.00 -3.18 -12.61
N HIS A 97 20.81 -2.23 -12.16
CA HIS A 97 20.99 -1.98 -10.73
C HIS A 97 19.80 -1.18 -10.18
N PHE A 98 19.35 -1.55 -8.97
CA PHE A 98 18.38 -0.77 -8.18
C PHE A 98 18.64 -0.98 -6.68
N ASP A 99 18.41 0.08 -5.91
CA ASP A 99 18.54 0.13 -4.44
C ASP A 99 17.19 0.13 -3.73
N PHE A 100 16.15 0.59 -4.45
CA PHE A 100 14.81 0.75 -3.89
C PHE A 100 13.74 0.15 -4.80
N ILE A 101 12.61 -0.19 -4.17
CA ILE A 101 11.42 -0.75 -4.82
C ILE A 101 10.23 0.10 -4.43
N ALA A 102 9.43 0.54 -5.40
CA ALA A 102 8.32 1.45 -5.19
C ALA A 102 6.97 0.87 -5.64
N LEU A 103 5.90 1.29 -4.98
CA LEU A 103 4.51 1.02 -5.35
C LEU A 103 3.75 2.35 -5.43
N LEU A 104 3.06 2.55 -6.55
CA LEU A 104 2.18 3.69 -6.77
C LEU A 104 0.88 3.22 -7.41
N ASP A 105 -0.26 3.49 -6.80
CA ASP A 105 -1.56 3.10 -7.35
C ASP A 105 -1.94 3.96 -8.57
N ALA A 106 -2.74 3.40 -9.46
CA ALA A 106 -3.13 4.01 -10.74
C ALA A 106 -4.05 5.24 -10.59
N ASP A 107 -4.43 5.61 -9.37
CA ASP A 107 -5.26 6.77 -9.04
C ASP A 107 -4.59 7.74 -8.03
N THR A 108 -3.27 7.60 -7.83
CA THR A 108 -2.50 8.42 -6.89
C THR A 108 -1.60 9.41 -7.63
N GLU A 109 -1.87 10.69 -7.49
CA GLU A 109 -1.06 11.79 -8.03
C GLU A 109 0.08 12.14 -7.07
N ILE A 110 1.27 12.42 -7.62
CA ILE A 110 2.48 12.76 -6.86
C ILE A 110 3.17 14.00 -7.41
N GLY A 111 3.86 14.73 -6.55
CA GLY A 111 4.71 15.86 -6.94
C GLY A 111 5.90 15.42 -7.80
N GLN A 112 6.52 16.38 -8.49
CA GLN A 112 7.61 16.12 -9.43
C GLN A 112 8.88 15.57 -8.77
N ASP A 113 9.11 15.86 -7.51
CA ASP A 113 10.27 15.51 -6.67
C ASP A 113 9.98 14.37 -5.67
N PHE A 114 8.80 13.79 -5.73
CA PHE A 114 8.26 12.86 -4.73
C PHE A 114 9.19 11.69 -4.41
N PHE A 115 9.64 10.93 -5.41
CA PHE A 115 10.53 9.79 -5.17
C PHE A 115 11.96 10.22 -4.85
N GLU A 116 12.43 11.36 -5.38
CA GLU A 116 13.73 11.92 -5.04
C GLU A 116 13.80 12.27 -3.55
N GLU A 117 12.80 13.00 -3.02
CA GLU A 117 12.71 13.34 -1.60
C GLU A 117 12.64 12.09 -0.70
N LEU A 118 11.84 11.07 -1.05
CA LEU A 118 11.80 9.83 -0.29
C LEU A 118 13.15 9.10 -0.28
N ILE A 119 13.85 9.06 -1.43
CA ILE A 119 15.17 8.46 -1.55
C ILE A 119 16.20 9.22 -0.69
N GLU A 120 16.14 10.55 -0.68
CA GLU A 120 17.00 11.37 0.19
C GLU A 120 16.80 11.04 1.66
N LYS A 121 15.52 10.97 2.13
CA LYS A 121 15.21 10.55 3.51
C LYS A 121 15.77 9.18 3.85
N MET A 122 15.68 8.22 2.92
CA MET A 122 16.24 6.88 3.13
C MET A 122 17.78 6.87 3.10
N ASN A 123 18.40 7.75 2.32
CA ASN A 123 19.86 7.89 2.30
C ASN A 123 20.39 8.54 3.58
N ASP A 124 19.67 9.51 4.14
CA ASP A 124 20.00 10.18 5.40
C ASP A 124 19.88 9.24 6.61
N ASN A 125 18.94 8.30 6.57
CA ASN A 125 18.75 7.30 7.61
C ASN A 125 18.74 5.87 7.03
N GLN A 126 19.87 5.19 7.17
CA GLN A 126 20.07 3.83 6.66
C GLN A 126 19.24 2.76 7.41
N LYS A 127 18.62 3.10 8.54
CA LYS A 127 17.69 2.20 9.25
C LYS A 127 16.29 2.21 8.67
N LEU A 128 15.93 3.22 7.86
CA LEU A 128 14.64 3.25 7.19
C LEU A 128 14.56 2.12 6.16
N GLY A 129 13.68 1.18 6.42
CA GLY A 129 13.39 0.05 5.54
C GLY A 129 12.21 0.32 4.62
N ILE A 130 11.18 1.04 5.12
CA ILE A 130 9.97 1.38 4.37
C ILE A 130 9.58 2.83 4.67
N VAL A 131 9.34 3.59 3.60
CA VAL A 131 8.81 4.95 3.72
C VAL A 131 7.64 5.17 2.76
N SER A 132 6.81 6.18 3.01
CA SER A 132 5.83 6.69 2.06
C SER A 132 5.65 8.20 2.20
N GLY A 133 5.03 8.81 1.20
CA GLY A 133 4.46 10.14 1.35
C GLY A 133 3.22 10.14 2.24
N GLY A 134 2.79 11.34 2.66
CA GLY A 134 1.52 11.55 3.31
C GLY A 134 0.39 11.44 2.30
N ILE A 135 -0.68 10.70 2.66
CA ILE A 135 -1.84 10.51 1.79
C ILE A 135 -2.86 11.61 2.05
N TYR A 136 -3.23 12.28 0.98
CA TYR A 136 -4.23 13.32 0.97
C TYR A 136 -5.39 12.93 0.05
N HIS A 137 -6.59 13.35 0.39
CA HIS A 137 -7.78 13.18 -0.45
C HIS A 137 -8.28 14.52 -0.93
N ARG A 138 -8.76 14.57 -2.16
CA ARG A 138 -9.45 15.74 -2.69
C ARG A 138 -10.92 15.66 -2.32
N ILE A 139 -11.35 16.50 -1.35
CA ILE A 139 -12.73 16.62 -0.90
C ILE A 139 -13.25 17.99 -1.38
N GLN A 140 -14.10 17.98 -2.40
CA GLN A 140 -14.50 19.19 -3.13
C GLN A 140 -13.25 19.92 -3.67
N ASP A 141 -13.02 21.17 -3.31
CA ASP A 141 -11.85 21.98 -3.72
C ASP A 141 -10.72 22.01 -2.69
N LYS A 142 -10.79 21.15 -1.65
CA LYS A 142 -9.78 21.10 -0.60
C LYS A 142 -9.01 19.78 -0.62
N ILE A 143 -7.70 19.88 -0.38
CA ILE A 143 -6.82 18.74 -0.17
C ILE A 143 -6.71 18.54 1.34
N VAL A 144 -7.12 17.37 1.84
CA VAL A 144 -7.20 17.06 3.26
C VAL A 144 -6.33 15.85 3.57
N PHE A 145 -5.46 15.98 4.58
CA PHE A 145 -4.60 14.88 5.04
C PHE A 145 -5.43 13.77 5.67
N ASN A 146 -5.12 12.53 5.34
CA ASN A 146 -5.83 11.34 5.84
C ASN A 146 -5.62 11.11 7.36
N GLY A 147 -4.60 11.77 7.98
CA GLY A 147 -4.35 11.70 9.43
C GLY A 147 -3.83 10.34 9.91
N ALA A 148 -3.05 9.65 9.07
CA ALA A 148 -2.44 8.37 9.42
C ALA A 148 -1.29 8.54 10.44
N ASP A 149 -0.97 7.45 11.16
CA ASP A 149 0.17 7.37 12.09
C ASP A 149 1.48 7.45 11.28
N GLU A 150 2.38 8.37 11.65
CA GLU A 150 3.68 8.57 11.00
C GLU A 150 4.53 7.29 10.91
N LEU A 151 4.34 6.34 11.80
CA LEU A 151 5.08 5.08 11.84
C LEU A 151 4.48 4.00 10.92
N LEU A 152 3.40 4.31 10.22
CA LEU A 152 2.68 3.38 9.35
C LEU A 152 2.67 3.91 7.91
N PRO A 153 3.74 3.67 7.11
CA PRO A 153 3.74 4.01 5.70
C PRO A 153 2.48 3.52 4.98
N ALA A 154 1.93 4.38 4.14
CA ALA A 154 0.73 4.08 3.36
C ALA A 154 0.95 2.94 2.33
N GLY A 155 -0.10 2.39 1.80
CA GLY A 155 -0.06 1.35 0.77
C GLY A 155 0.47 1.86 -0.57
N THR A 156 0.15 3.10 -0.94
CA THR A 156 0.57 3.75 -2.18
C THR A 156 1.58 4.86 -1.93
N GLY A 157 2.27 5.33 -2.99
CA GLY A 157 3.35 6.31 -2.84
C GLY A 157 4.45 5.82 -1.90
N ARG A 158 4.78 4.55 -1.99
CA ARG A 158 5.56 3.80 -1.03
C ARG A 158 6.90 3.35 -1.62
N LEU A 159 7.93 3.37 -0.80
CA LEU A 159 9.29 3.00 -1.16
C LEU A 159 9.89 2.06 -0.12
N TRP A 160 10.42 0.93 -0.57
CA TRP A 160 11.20 -0.01 0.24
C TRP A 160 12.69 0.09 -0.10
N ARG A 161 13.53 -0.02 0.91
CA ARG A 161 14.93 -0.41 0.68
C ARG A 161 14.98 -1.84 0.17
N LYS A 162 15.79 -2.12 -0.86
CA LYS A 162 15.89 -3.46 -1.47
C LYS A 162 16.16 -4.56 -0.44
N SER A 163 17.12 -4.34 0.47
CA SER A 163 17.43 -5.32 1.54
C SER A 163 16.21 -5.58 2.44
N CYS A 164 15.53 -4.53 2.90
CA CYS A 164 14.32 -4.67 3.70
C CYS A 164 13.22 -5.46 2.96
N PHE A 165 12.99 -5.16 1.67
CA PHE A 165 11.98 -5.86 0.87
C PHE A 165 12.23 -7.38 0.84
N PHE A 166 13.46 -7.81 0.59
CA PHE A 166 13.79 -9.24 0.54
C PHE A 166 13.85 -9.89 1.92
N GLU A 167 14.35 -9.22 2.95
CA GLU A 167 14.34 -9.71 4.33
C GLU A 167 12.93 -9.90 4.91
N THR A 168 11.96 -9.15 4.39
CA THR A 168 10.54 -9.25 4.79
C THR A 168 9.71 -10.11 3.85
N GLU A 169 10.37 -10.91 2.99
CA GLU A 169 9.75 -11.84 2.03
C GLU A 169 8.94 -11.15 0.92
N GLY A 170 9.23 -9.87 0.65
CA GLY A 170 8.59 -9.11 -0.41
C GLY A 170 7.17 -8.64 -0.07
N TYR A 171 6.31 -8.62 -1.08
CA TYR A 171 4.91 -8.22 -0.94
C TYR A 171 4.02 -9.47 -0.91
N LEU A 172 3.56 -9.84 0.28
CA LEU A 172 2.84 -11.10 0.50
C LEU A 172 1.41 -11.04 -0.07
N ILE A 173 0.95 -12.18 -0.61
CA ILE A 173 -0.41 -12.33 -1.13
C ILE A 173 -1.38 -12.56 0.04
N GLU A 174 -1.68 -11.49 0.72
CA GLU A 174 -2.47 -11.47 1.96
C GLU A 174 -3.38 -10.22 2.02
N PRO A 175 -4.44 -10.21 2.81
CA PRO A 175 -5.19 -8.98 3.08
C PRO A 175 -4.31 -7.95 3.79
N SER A 176 -4.41 -6.67 3.39
CA SER A 176 -3.59 -5.57 3.94
C SER A 176 -2.08 -5.86 3.91
N PRO A 177 -1.52 -6.17 2.73
CA PRO A 177 -0.12 -6.56 2.58
C PRO A 177 0.86 -5.43 2.95
N ASP A 178 0.41 -4.17 2.85
CA ASP A 178 1.09 -2.97 3.32
C ASP A 178 1.32 -3.01 4.84
N SER A 179 0.30 -3.33 5.60
CA SER A 179 0.38 -3.48 7.06
C SER A 179 1.29 -4.63 7.47
N ILE A 180 1.22 -5.76 6.76
CA ILE A 180 2.11 -6.91 6.99
C ILE A 180 3.56 -6.52 6.74
N SER A 181 3.84 -5.85 5.62
CA SER A 181 5.19 -5.37 5.28
C SER A 181 5.76 -4.45 6.36
N ASN A 182 4.94 -3.49 6.87
CA ASN A 182 5.35 -2.61 7.95
C ASN A 182 5.72 -3.38 9.21
N ILE A 183 4.88 -4.34 9.61
CA ILE A 183 5.12 -5.15 10.81
C ILE A 183 6.38 -6.00 10.65
N LYS A 184 6.53 -6.71 9.53
CA LYS A 184 7.72 -7.53 9.26
C LYS A 184 8.99 -6.69 9.26
N ALA A 185 8.97 -5.49 8.69
CA ALA A 185 10.11 -4.58 8.73
C ALA A 185 10.50 -4.22 10.17
N VAL A 186 9.54 -3.81 10.99
CA VAL A 186 9.78 -3.50 12.41
C VAL A 186 10.28 -4.73 13.19
N LEU A 187 9.75 -5.91 12.93
CA LEU A 187 10.20 -7.17 13.56
C LEU A 187 11.63 -7.56 13.16
N ARG A 188 12.12 -7.12 11.99
CA ARG A 188 13.51 -7.30 11.52
C ARG A 188 14.45 -6.17 11.99
N GLY A 189 13.93 -5.18 12.75
CA GLY A 189 14.73 -4.05 13.27
C GLY A 189 14.83 -2.84 12.32
N TRP A 190 14.08 -2.84 11.21
CA TRP A 190 13.95 -1.68 10.35
C TRP A 190 13.01 -0.63 10.95
N GLU A 191 13.28 0.62 10.65
CA GLU A 191 12.38 1.73 10.92
C GLU A 191 11.42 1.92 9.73
N THR A 192 10.18 2.32 10.03
CA THR A 192 9.17 2.64 9.03
C THR A 192 8.65 4.06 9.26
N LYS A 193 8.46 4.86 8.20
CA LYS A 193 8.01 6.24 8.37
C LYS A 193 7.17 6.74 7.20
N GLN A 194 6.08 7.43 7.52
CA GLN A 194 5.32 8.26 6.59
C GLN A 194 5.75 9.72 6.73
N PHE A 195 6.06 10.38 5.62
CA PHE A 195 6.41 11.79 5.58
C PHE A 195 5.22 12.59 5.07
N ASP A 196 4.51 13.27 5.96
CA ASP A 196 3.32 14.07 5.66
C ASP A 196 3.60 15.27 4.76
N THR A 197 4.83 15.78 4.79
CA THR A 197 5.28 16.89 3.93
C THR A 197 5.51 16.49 2.47
N ILE A 198 5.72 15.20 2.19
CA ILE A 198 5.87 14.64 0.84
C ILE A 198 4.50 14.16 0.40
N VAL A 199 3.82 14.93 -0.45
CA VAL A 199 2.39 14.79 -0.70
C VAL A 199 2.08 13.80 -1.82
N ALA A 200 1.21 12.82 -1.53
CA ALA A 200 0.53 11.97 -2.50
C ALA A 200 -0.99 12.18 -2.39
N ILE A 201 -1.68 12.37 -3.51
CA ILE A 201 -3.11 12.68 -3.55
C ILE A 201 -3.86 11.52 -4.18
N GLU A 202 -4.61 10.78 -3.38
CA GLU A 202 -5.54 9.77 -3.87
C GLU A 202 -6.82 10.43 -4.41
N ARG A 203 -7.20 10.06 -5.62
CA ARG A 203 -8.44 10.54 -6.24
C ARG A 203 -9.69 9.88 -5.68
N ARG A 204 -9.54 8.67 -5.15
CA ARG A 204 -10.62 7.90 -4.52
C ARG A 204 -10.20 7.46 -3.12
N ASP A 205 -11.04 7.68 -2.15
CA ASP A 205 -10.90 7.01 -0.86
C ASP A 205 -11.37 5.56 -1.01
N THR A 206 -10.44 4.63 -0.95
CA THR A 206 -10.69 3.19 -1.12
C THR A 206 -11.73 2.66 -0.12
N ARG A 207 -11.78 3.23 1.10
CA ARG A 207 -12.76 2.84 2.13
C ARG A 207 -14.17 3.33 1.82
N THR A 208 -14.30 4.44 1.08
CA THR A 208 -15.60 5.02 0.74
C THR A 208 -16.10 4.65 -0.63
N ALA A 209 -15.22 4.16 -1.53
CA ALA A 209 -15.59 3.77 -2.89
C ALA A 209 -16.73 2.74 -2.95
N GLU A 210 -16.81 1.85 -1.96
CA GLU A 210 -17.88 0.85 -1.80
C GLU A 210 -18.83 1.16 -0.62
N GLY A 211 -18.71 2.35 -0.03
CA GLY A 211 -19.44 2.81 1.16
C GLY A 211 -18.76 2.41 2.47
N TYR A 212 -18.80 3.33 3.45
CA TYR A 212 -18.18 3.17 4.78
C TYR A 212 -18.52 1.84 5.46
N TRP A 213 -19.77 1.38 5.39
CA TRP A 213 -20.21 0.13 6.01
C TRP A 213 -19.43 -1.08 5.48
N LYS A 214 -19.29 -1.20 4.15
CA LYS A 214 -18.61 -2.33 3.52
C LYS A 214 -17.10 -2.29 3.80
N GLY A 215 -16.48 -1.12 3.70
CA GLY A 215 -15.04 -0.94 3.98
C GLY A 215 -14.71 -1.34 5.42
N TYR A 216 -15.39 -0.76 6.41
CA TYR A 216 -15.12 -1.10 7.81
C TYR A 216 -15.50 -2.54 8.19
N ARG A 217 -16.46 -3.14 7.51
CA ARG A 217 -16.74 -4.57 7.67
C ARG A 217 -15.59 -5.44 7.17
N ILE A 218 -14.93 -5.07 6.07
CA ILE A 218 -13.71 -5.74 5.58
C ILE A 218 -12.59 -5.57 6.61
N ASP A 219 -12.36 -4.35 7.12
CA ASP A 219 -11.36 -4.11 8.17
C ASP A 219 -11.60 -4.97 9.41
N GLY A 220 -12.86 -5.16 9.81
CA GLY A 220 -13.22 -6.04 10.93
C GLY A 220 -12.90 -7.52 10.67
N ARG A 221 -13.20 -8.01 9.46
CA ARG A 221 -12.83 -9.37 9.04
C ARG A 221 -11.31 -9.56 9.02
N THR A 222 -10.58 -8.57 8.51
CA THR A 222 -9.11 -8.56 8.50
C THR A 222 -8.56 -8.57 9.92
N ALA A 223 -9.16 -7.82 10.86
CA ALA A 223 -8.78 -7.86 12.26
C ALA A 223 -8.96 -9.25 12.89
N TYR A 224 -10.01 -9.98 12.53
CA TYR A 224 -10.18 -11.38 12.94
C TYR A 224 -9.14 -12.29 12.28
N TYR A 225 -8.90 -12.12 10.99
CA TYR A 225 -7.90 -12.86 10.23
C TYR A 225 -6.51 -12.75 10.83
N PHE A 226 -6.10 -11.56 11.26
CA PHE A 226 -4.82 -11.32 11.95
C PHE A 226 -4.78 -11.77 13.42
N ASP A 227 -5.83 -12.38 13.92
CA ASP A 227 -5.95 -12.76 15.36
C ASP A 227 -5.80 -11.57 16.31
N LYS A 228 -6.30 -10.40 15.92
CA LYS A 228 -6.18 -9.17 16.71
C LYS A 228 -6.79 -9.34 18.09
N HIS A 229 -6.06 -8.88 19.14
CA HIS A 229 -6.53 -8.99 20.51
C HIS A 229 -7.90 -8.33 20.73
N PRO A 230 -8.89 -8.97 21.40
CA PRO A 230 -10.26 -8.44 21.52
C PRO A 230 -10.34 -7.03 22.12
N LEU A 231 -9.45 -6.65 23.03
CA LEU A 231 -9.38 -5.28 23.57
C LEU A 231 -9.01 -4.27 22.48
N LEU A 232 -8.09 -4.60 21.57
CA LEU A 232 -7.75 -3.73 20.44
C LEU A 232 -8.90 -3.62 19.43
N VAL A 233 -9.70 -4.68 19.30
CA VAL A 233 -10.93 -4.64 18.49
C VAL A 233 -11.95 -3.70 19.10
N LEU A 234 -12.13 -3.75 20.43
CA LEU A 234 -13.04 -2.85 21.15
C LEU A 234 -12.57 -1.39 21.06
N ILE A 235 -11.28 -1.14 21.21
CA ILE A 235 -10.70 0.21 21.02
C ILE A 235 -10.95 0.71 19.60
N GLY A 236 -10.73 -0.13 18.59
CA GLY A 236 -11.04 0.20 17.20
C GLY A 236 -12.53 0.53 17.00
N PHE A 237 -13.43 -0.28 17.55
CA PHE A 237 -14.87 -0.02 17.53
C PHE A 237 -15.19 1.38 18.08
N ILE A 238 -14.68 1.71 19.26
CA ILE A 238 -14.91 3.02 19.90
C ILE A 238 -14.36 4.14 19.00
N ASN A 239 -13.11 4.05 18.56
CA ASN A 239 -12.45 5.07 17.74
C ASN A 239 -13.20 5.35 16.43
N PHE A 240 -13.74 4.33 15.78
CA PHE A 240 -14.51 4.46 14.54
C PHE A 240 -15.96 4.91 14.78
N SER A 241 -16.43 4.87 16.03
CA SER A 241 -17.80 5.29 16.39
C SER A 241 -17.87 6.72 16.93
N VAL A 242 -16.76 7.36 17.29
CA VAL A 242 -16.77 8.72 17.88
C VAL A 242 -16.76 9.84 16.82
N LYS A 243 -16.47 9.52 15.55
CA LYS A 243 -16.47 10.48 14.45
C LYS A 243 -17.67 10.26 13.53
N SER A 244 -18.27 11.36 13.02
CA SER A 244 -19.32 11.26 11.99
C SER A 244 -18.77 10.49 10.76
N PRO A 245 -19.56 9.54 10.20
CA PRO A 245 -20.99 9.24 10.45
C PRO A 245 -21.30 8.23 11.58
N PHE A 246 -20.50 8.05 12.59
CA PHE A 246 -20.64 7.24 13.83
C PHE A 246 -20.87 5.73 13.66
N TYR A 247 -21.46 5.25 12.57
CA TYR A 247 -21.76 3.83 12.32
C TYR A 247 -20.61 2.96 11.82
N PRO A 248 -19.45 3.49 11.33
CA PRO A 248 -18.35 2.67 10.85
C PRO A 248 -17.82 1.66 11.88
N GLY A 249 -17.80 2.04 13.18
CA GLY A 249 -17.40 1.12 14.24
C GLY A 249 -18.29 -0.12 14.33
N PHE A 250 -19.59 0.03 14.10
CA PHE A 250 -20.51 -1.12 14.06
C PHE A 250 -20.23 -2.03 12.87
N GLY A 251 -19.90 -1.46 11.69
CA GLY A 251 -19.45 -2.22 10.52
C GLY A 251 -18.18 -3.04 10.84
N TYR A 252 -17.19 -2.40 11.50
CA TYR A 252 -15.95 -3.04 11.94
C TYR A 252 -16.21 -4.20 12.91
N LEU A 253 -16.98 -3.96 13.97
CA LEU A 253 -17.32 -5.00 14.96
C LEU A 253 -18.11 -6.14 14.33
N PHE A 254 -19.06 -5.83 13.47
CA PHE A 254 -19.85 -6.83 12.75
C PHE A 254 -18.96 -7.72 11.85
N GLY A 255 -18.00 -7.12 11.12
CA GLY A 255 -17.04 -7.87 10.34
C GLY A 255 -16.19 -8.84 11.17
N TYR A 256 -15.71 -8.39 12.33
CA TYR A 256 -14.97 -9.25 13.27
C TYR A 256 -15.80 -10.43 13.77
N ILE A 257 -17.06 -10.16 14.19
CA ILE A 257 -17.99 -11.20 14.65
C ILE A 257 -18.32 -12.19 13.52
N GLN A 258 -18.50 -11.72 12.29
CA GLN A 258 -18.71 -12.61 11.14
C GLN A 258 -17.51 -13.56 10.94
N GLY A 259 -16.27 -13.06 11.03
CA GLY A 259 -15.07 -13.89 10.97
C GLY A 259 -15.06 -14.95 12.08
N TRP A 260 -15.42 -14.56 13.31
CA TRP A 260 -15.48 -15.44 14.46
C TRP A 260 -16.57 -16.53 14.36
N LEU A 261 -17.77 -16.16 13.99
CA LEU A 261 -18.90 -17.10 13.81
C LEU A 261 -18.68 -18.04 12.62
N GLY A 262 -18.14 -17.49 11.52
CA GLY A 262 -17.82 -18.26 10.33
C GLY A 262 -16.58 -19.14 10.47
N LYS A 263 -15.84 -19.06 11.58
CA LYS A 263 -14.59 -19.78 11.83
C LYS A 263 -13.62 -19.66 10.64
N THR A 264 -13.57 -18.44 10.04
CA THR A 264 -12.65 -18.22 8.92
C THR A 264 -11.22 -18.47 9.37
N GLU A 265 -10.40 -19.00 8.47
CA GLU A 265 -8.99 -19.24 8.76
C GLU A 265 -8.31 -17.94 9.18
N LYS A 266 -7.36 -18.05 10.08
CA LYS A 266 -6.48 -16.96 10.50
C LYS A 266 -5.19 -17.02 9.70
N ILE A 267 -4.49 -15.89 9.59
CA ILE A 267 -3.20 -15.82 8.90
C ILE A 267 -2.27 -16.93 9.40
N GLY A 268 -1.62 -17.61 8.46
CA GLY A 268 -0.67 -18.69 8.78
C GLY A 268 0.62 -18.21 9.41
N ASP A 269 0.98 -16.93 9.24
CA ASP A 269 2.22 -16.34 9.75
C ASP A 269 2.18 -16.15 11.27
N PRO A 270 3.01 -16.90 12.06
CA PRO A 270 2.98 -16.85 13.51
C PRO A 270 3.51 -15.52 14.05
N GLU A 271 4.43 -14.84 13.36
CA GLU A 271 4.99 -13.55 13.80
C GLU A 271 3.93 -12.45 13.74
N ILE A 272 3.14 -12.41 12.65
CA ILE A 272 2.05 -11.46 12.48
C ILE A 272 0.94 -11.72 13.49
N ARG A 273 0.60 -13.00 13.74
CA ARG A 273 -0.39 -13.34 14.78
C ARG A 273 0.05 -12.91 16.17
N ASP A 274 1.31 -13.20 16.54
CA ASP A 274 1.84 -12.81 17.87
C ASP A 274 1.90 -11.29 18.01
N TYR A 275 2.29 -10.57 16.94
CA TYR A 275 2.29 -9.13 16.93
C TYR A 275 0.91 -8.56 17.27
N TYR A 276 -0.14 -8.94 16.54
CA TYR A 276 -1.49 -8.41 16.76
C TYR A 276 -2.15 -8.93 18.04
N ARG A 277 -1.79 -10.14 18.50
CA ARG A 277 -2.36 -10.73 19.70
C ARG A 277 -1.75 -10.17 20.99
N ASN A 278 -0.44 -9.99 21.00
CA ASN A 278 0.30 -9.72 22.23
C ASN A 278 1.09 -8.41 22.19
N ARG A 279 1.95 -8.23 21.16
CA ARG A 279 2.90 -7.12 21.11
C ARG A 279 2.20 -5.78 20.92
N ARG A 280 1.27 -5.67 20.00
CA ARG A 280 0.53 -4.43 19.68
C ARG A 280 -0.26 -3.91 20.89
N LEU A 281 -0.79 -4.80 21.72
CA LEU A 281 -1.48 -4.40 22.93
C LEU A 281 -0.52 -3.78 23.96
N ARG A 282 0.69 -4.33 24.10
CA ARG A 282 1.73 -3.76 24.98
C ARG A 282 2.18 -2.38 24.50
N GLU A 283 2.48 -2.24 23.21
CA GLU A 283 2.84 -0.96 22.60
C GLU A 283 1.75 0.11 22.81
N TYR A 284 0.48 -0.29 22.65
CA TYR A 284 -0.63 0.61 22.94
C TYR A 284 -0.71 1.03 24.41
N ALA A 285 -0.54 0.08 25.32
CA ALA A 285 -0.56 0.35 26.76
C ALA A 285 0.61 1.25 27.20
N GLU A 286 1.77 1.13 26.57
CA GLU A 286 2.92 2.01 26.79
C GLU A 286 2.66 3.44 26.31
N ARG A 287 2.06 3.62 25.13
CA ARG A 287 1.69 4.95 24.59
C ARG A 287 0.61 5.66 25.42
N VAL A 288 -0.29 4.95 26.09
CA VAL A 288 -1.36 5.55 26.91
C VAL A 288 -0.86 5.94 28.31
N LYS A 289 0.30 5.45 28.74
CA LYS A 289 0.90 5.79 30.04
C LYS A 289 1.64 7.14 30.05
N PHE A 290 1.79 7.79 28.89
CA PHE A 290 2.33 9.13 28.72
C PHE A 290 1.24 10.12 28.30
#